data_8edc0789050e54ecfabfef417abf235e
#
_entry.id   8edc0789050e54ecfabfef417abf235e
#
_cell.length_a   1.000
_cell.length_b   1.000
_cell.length_c   1.000
_cell.angle_alpha   90.00
_cell.angle_beta   90.00
_cell.angle_gamma   90.00
#
_symmetry.space_group_name_H-M   'P 1'
#
loop_
_entity.id
_entity.type
_entity.pdbx_description
1 polymer ?
#
loop_
_entity_poly.entity_id
_entity_poly.type
_entity_poly.pdbx_seq_one_letter_code
_entity_poly.pdbx_strand_id
1 'polypeptide(L)'
;MRQLILTWILMVSSIAFGQYSNHDLYQAYLKRDMQPWQQYIASAQWDELNDEEQKQLLNYEYGFAAYYVSHVGGDGAEELLSTYENHIHACKGKISDAEYHAHLSGLNSYKLSLDKSHLIKYSSGIFDNIKRAMDLDDNNPFVLTMQGNVEFYSPFGSKRKALTYYLKADSIYHQLPHANELWNLRAVQMTIVQCLEKLNRADEAKQRCAQYLEEEPNCLIFQSLWAELNK
;
A
#
# COMPACT_ATOMS: atom_id res chain seq x y z
N MET A 1 -40.39 16.47 14.60
CA MET A 1 -39.56 15.31 14.94
C MET A 1 -38.73 14.76 13.76
N ARG A 2 -39.23 14.70 12.50
CA ARG A 2 -38.45 14.21 11.35
C ARG A 2 -37.26 15.11 10.98
N GLN A 3 -37.34 16.42 11.12
CA GLN A 3 -36.23 17.34 10.79
C GLN A 3 -35.07 17.32 11.81
N LEU A 4 -35.35 17.02 13.09
CA LEU A 4 -34.31 16.89 14.10
C LEU A 4 -33.44 15.62 13.93
N ILE A 5 -33.99 14.55 13.38
CA ILE A 5 -33.26 13.30 13.10
C ILE A 5 -32.33 13.48 11.92
N LEU A 6 -32.73 14.22 10.87
CA LEU A 6 -31.87 14.51 9.71
C LEU A 6 -30.67 15.42 10.09
N THR A 7 -30.88 16.37 11.01
CA THR A 7 -29.78 17.25 11.48
C THR A 7 -28.75 16.49 12.32
N TRP A 8 -29.18 15.46 13.06
CA TRP A 8 -28.26 14.59 13.81
C TRP A 8 -27.43 13.67 12.92
N ILE A 9 -28.02 13.17 11.84
CA ILE A 9 -27.29 12.32 10.86
C ILE A 9 -26.23 13.14 10.11
N LEU A 10 -26.52 14.41 9.80
CA LEU A 10 -25.56 15.31 9.15
C LEU A 10 -24.42 15.77 10.08
N MET A 11 -24.68 15.88 11.40
CA MET A 11 -23.61 16.22 12.36
C MET A 11 -22.66 15.06 12.66
N VAL A 12 -23.11 13.81 12.51
CA VAL A 12 -22.24 12.64 12.72
C VAL A 12 -21.31 12.43 11.54
N SER A 13 -21.68 12.83 10.32
CA SER A 13 -20.84 12.65 9.13
C SER A 13 -19.66 13.63 9.00
N SER A 14 -19.72 14.80 9.66
CA SER A 14 -18.63 15.80 9.62
C SER A 14 -17.51 15.61 10.65
N ILE A 15 -17.63 14.63 11.55
CA ILE A 15 -16.64 14.37 12.62
C ILE A 15 -15.65 13.25 12.24
N ALA A 16 -15.92 12.48 11.17
CA ALA A 16 -15.22 11.22 10.94
C ALA A 16 -13.81 11.37 10.35
N PHE A 17 -13.54 12.40 9.52
CA PHE A 17 -12.20 12.56 8.91
C PHE A 17 -11.11 12.93 9.92
N GLY A 18 -11.46 13.55 11.05
CA GLY A 18 -10.54 13.82 12.17
C GLY A 18 -10.48 12.72 13.25
N GLN A 19 -11.19 11.58 13.03
CA GLN A 19 -11.30 10.54 14.05
C GLN A 19 -10.02 9.69 14.19
N TYR A 20 -9.24 9.52 13.11
CA TYR A 20 -8.02 8.72 13.12
C TYR A 20 -6.80 9.56 12.78
N SER A 21 -5.80 9.57 13.66
CA SER A 21 -4.48 10.10 13.38
C SER A 21 -3.67 9.11 12.53
N ASN A 22 -2.57 9.59 11.91
CA ASN A 22 -1.61 8.70 11.23
C ASN A 22 -1.09 7.61 12.16
N HIS A 23 -0.86 7.94 13.42
CA HIS A 23 -0.47 6.98 14.44
C HIS A 23 -1.51 5.88 14.65
N ASP A 24 -2.81 6.24 14.74
CA ASP A 24 -3.89 5.26 14.93
C ASP A 24 -3.97 4.29 13.73
N LEU A 25 -3.88 4.82 12.50
CA LEU A 25 -3.90 4.02 11.28
C LEU A 25 -2.65 3.13 11.17
N TYR A 26 -1.48 3.63 11.57
CA TYR A 26 -0.27 2.82 11.66
C TYR A 26 -0.42 1.70 12.69
N GLN A 27 -0.92 1.98 13.89
CA GLN A 27 -1.17 0.97 14.93
C GLN A 27 -2.18 -0.09 14.48
N ALA A 28 -3.20 0.30 13.73
CA ALA A 28 -4.16 -0.61 13.13
C ALA A 28 -3.47 -1.56 12.12
N TYR A 29 -2.59 -1.02 11.27
CA TYR A 29 -1.79 -1.83 10.34
C TYR A 29 -0.93 -2.88 11.05
N LEU A 30 -0.22 -2.49 12.11
CA LEU A 30 0.61 -3.41 12.91
C LEU A 30 -0.20 -4.58 13.49
N LYS A 31 -1.44 -4.31 13.88
CA LYS A 31 -2.39 -5.30 14.44
C LYS A 31 -3.15 -6.06 13.35
N ARG A 32 -2.92 -5.78 12.07
CA ARG A 32 -3.68 -6.32 10.93
C ARG A 32 -5.19 -6.02 11.02
N ASP A 33 -5.56 -4.96 11.71
CA ASP A 33 -6.93 -4.47 11.80
C ASP A 33 -7.13 -3.38 10.74
N MET A 34 -7.76 -3.74 9.63
CA MET A 34 -8.00 -2.82 8.52
C MET A 34 -9.32 -2.06 8.64
N GLN A 35 -10.10 -2.26 9.71
CA GLN A 35 -11.36 -1.55 9.92
C GLN A 35 -11.16 -0.02 10.09
N PRO A 36 -10.16 0.47 10.86
CA PRO A 36 -9.88 1.90 10.93
C PRO A 36 -9.51 2.52 9.57
N TRP A 37 -8.77 1.79 8.71
CA TRP A 37 -8.44 2.26 7.35
C TRP A 37 -9.69 2.35 6.47
N GLN A 38 -10.55 1.34 6.52
CA GLN A 38 -11.82 1.37 5.81
C GLN A 38 -12.69 2.56 6.22
N GLN A 39 -12.80 2.82 7.51
CA GLN A 39 -13.58 3.94 8.04
C GLN A 39 -12.97 5.29 7.65
N TYR A 40 -11.65 5.43 7.75
CA TYR A 40 -10.92 6.62 7.33
C TYR A 40 -11.17 6.93 5.85
N ILE A 41 -10.97 5.95 4.96
CA ILE A 41 -11.19 6.10 3.51
C ILE A 41 -12.66 6.42 3.20
N ALA A 42 -13.61 5.69 3.81
CA ALA A 42 -15.03 5.87 3.56
C ALA A 42 -15.59 7.21 4.08
N SER A 43 -14.96 7.81 5.09
CA SER A 43 -15.38 9.10 5.66
C SER A 43 -14.76 10.31 4.97
N ALA A 44 -13.75 10.10 4.14
CA ALA A 44 -13.03 11.19 3.48
C ALA A 44 -13.92 11.87 2.44
N GLN A 45 -14.00 13.20 2.52
CA GLN A 45 -14.65 14.03 1.52
C GLN A 45 -13.55 14.66 0.65
N TRP A 46 -13.24 14.02 -0.48
CA TRP A 46 -12.10 14.35 -1.33
C TRP A 46 -11.93 15.82 -1.62
N ASP A 47 -13.05 16.50 -1.96
CA ASP A 47 -13.05 17.90 -2.34
C ASP A 47 -12.81 18.89 -1.18
N GLU A 48 -12.90 18.41 0.06
CA GLU A 48 -12.63 19.19 1.26
C GLU A 48 -11.18 19.05 1.75
N LEU A 49 -10.42 18.10 1.17
CA LEU A 49 -9.04 17.83 1.55
C LEU A 49 -8.06 18.76 0.86
N ASN A 50 -7.04 19.21 1.59
CA ASN A 50 -5.89 19.86 0.98
C ASN A 50 -4.99 18.84 0.25
N ASP A 51 -4.00 19.34 -0.52
CA ASP A 51 -3.16 18.48 -1.35
C ASP A 51 -2.37 17.41 -0.57
N GLU A 52 -1.90 17.73 0.64
CA GLU A 52 -1.17 16.77 1.48
C GLU A 52 -2.10 15.69 2.03
N GLU A 53 -3.32 16.07 2.45
CA GLU A 53 -4.34 15.12 2.90
C GLU A 53 -4.81 14.21 1.76
N GLN A 54 -4.93 14.74 0.54
CA GLN A 54 -5.27 13.94 -0.65
C GLN A 54 -4.16 12.93 -0.99
N LYS A 55 -2.89 13.31 -0.92
CA LYS A 55 -1.76 12.40 -1.09
C LYS A 55 -1.74 11.31 -0.02
N GLN A 56 -2.00 11.70 1.22
CA GLN A 56 -2.07 10.76 2.33
C GLN A 56 -3.21 9.76 2.13
N LEU A 57 -4.41 10.23 1.80
CA LEU A 57 -5.55 9.36 1.51
C LEU A 57 -5.24 8.40 0.36
N LEU A 58 -4.65 8.90 -0.73
CA LEU A 58 -4.23 8.07 -1.87
C LEU A 58 -3.27 6.94 -1.46
N ASN A 59 -2.33 7.22 -0.54
CA ASN A 59 -1.41 6.22 -0.01
C ASN A 59 -2.14 5.15 0.83
N TYR A 60 -3.13 5.53 1.64
CA TYR A 60 -3.96 4.57 2.38
C TYR A 60 -4.88 3.76 1.47
N GLU A 61 -5.46 4.37 0.43
CA GLU A 61 -6.25 3.67 -0.58
C GLU A 61 -5.44 2.60 -1.31
N TYR A 62 -4.19 2.92 -1.68
CA TYR A 62 -3.27 1.93 -2.26
C TYR A 62 -3.07 0.72 -1.35
N GLY A 63 -2.75 0.94 -0.07
CA GLY A 63 -2.54 -0.14 0.89
C GLY A 63 -3.82 -0.92 1.19
N PHE A 64 -4.96 -0.22 1.31
CA PHE A 64 -6.26 -0.86 1.54
C PHE A 64 -6.72 -1.67 0.33
N ALA A 65 -6.50 -1.19 -0.89
CA ALA A 65 -6.78 -1.94 -2.11
C ALA A 65 -5.97 -3.25 -2.18
N ALA A 66 -4.69 -3.22 -1.80
CA ALA A 66 -3.87 -4.43 -1.70
C ALA A 66 -4.46 -5.46 -0.74
N TYR A 67 -4.87 -5.01 0.44
CA TYR A 67 -5.53 -5.88 1.43
C TYR A 67 -6.86 -6.40 0.91
N TYR A 68 -7.73 -5.52 0.41
CA TYR A 68 -9.10 -5.87 0.00
C TYR A 68 -9.10 -6.89 -1.15
N VAL A 69 -8.30 -6.66 -2.19
CA VAL A 69 -8.17 -7.56 -3.34
C VAL A 69 -7.61 -8.93 -2.93
N SER A 70 -6.71 -8.96 -1.95
CA SER A 70 -6.04 -10.22 -1.54
C SER A 70 -6.84 -11.05 -0.53
N HIS A 71 -7.67 -10.42 0.31
CA HIS A 71 -8.30 -11.08 1.46
C HIS A 71 -9.83 -11.06 1.42
N VAL A 72 -10.44 -10.07 0.81
CA VAL A 72 -11.91 -9.90 0.77
C VAL A 72 -12.45 -10.25 -0.59
N GLY A 73 -11.99 -9.58 -1.64
CA GLY A 73 -12.49 -9.76 -3.01
C GLY A 73 -13.97 -9.36 -3.16
N GLY A 74 -14.61 -9.84 -4.23
CA GLY A 74 -16.05 -9.68 -4.43
C GLY A 74 -16.47 -8.31 -4.97
N ASP A 75 -17.78 -8.03 -4.90
CA ASP A 75 -18.43 -6.91 -5.60
C ASP A 75 -17.94 -5.52 -5.19
N GLY A 76 -17.50 -5.33 -3.94
CA GLY A 76 -16.98 -4.04 -3.48
C GLY A 76 -15.58 -3.67 -3.99
N ALA A 77 -14.85 -4.63 -4.56
CA ALA A 77 -13.49 -4.39 -5.05
C ALA A 77 -13.45 -3.48 -6.28
N GLU A 78 -14.42 -3.62 -7.18
CA GLU A 78 -14.50 -2.79 -8.39
C GLU A 78 -14.78 -1.33 -8.04
N GLU A 79 -15.70 -1.06 -7.12
CA GLU A 79 -16.03 0.28 -6.65
C GLU A 79 -14.83 0.93 -5.96
N LEU A 80 -14.15 0.18 -5.07
CA LEU A 80 -12.93 0.63 -4.41
C LEU A 80 -11.85 1.02 -5.43
N LEU A 81 -11.59 0.16 -6.43
CA LEU A 81 -10.57 0.45 -7.45
C LEU A 81 -10.97 1.59 -8.39
N SER A 82 -12.28 1.77 -8.66
CA SER A 82 -12.78 2.90 -9.44
C SER A 82 -12.57 4.24 -8.69
N THR A 83 -12.85 4.27 -7.39
CA THR A 83 -12.61 5.43 -6.54
C THR A 83 -11.12 5.76 -6.48
N TYR A 84 -10.28 4.76 -6.22
CA TYR A 84 -8.82 4.92 -6.21
C TYR A 84 -8.28 5.43 -7.54
N GLU A 85 -8.78 4.94 -8.69
CA GLU A 85 -8.41 5.45 -10.03
C GLU A 85 -8.75 6.93 -10.21
N ASN A 86 -9.94 7.35 -9.78
CA ASN A 86 -10.36 8.75 -9.85
C ASN A 86 -9.42 9.64 -9.01
N HIS A 87 -9.06 9.20 -7.81
CA HIS A 87 -8.16 9.94 -6.92
C HIS A 87 -6.72 9.98 -7.45
N ILE A 88 -6.21 8.91 -8.08
CA ILE A 88 -4.92 8.95 -8.80
C ILE A 88 -4.95 10.07 -9.85
N HIS A 89 -5.99 10.12 -10.68
CA HIS A 89 -6.10 11.14 -11.71
C HIS A 89 -6.25 12.56 -11.15
N ALA A 90 -6.97 12.74 -10.06
CA ALA A 90 -7.11 14.01 -9.36
C ALA A 90 -5.81 14.49 -8.69
N CYS A 91 -4.91 13.56 -8.33
CA CYS A 91 -3.58 13.88 -7.81
C CYS A 91 -2.54 14.19 -8.88
N LYS A 92 -2.88 14.13 -10.17
CA LYS A 92 -1.93 14.48 -11.24
C LYS A 92 -1.48 15.94 -11.12
N GLY A 93 -0.17 16.14 -11.01
CA GLY A 93 0.44 17.46 -10.77
C GLY A 93 0.52 17.86 -9.29
N LYS A 94 -0.07 17.07 -8.37
CA LYS A 94 0.07 17.23 -6.91
C LYS A 94 1.13 16.29 -6.33
N ILE A 95 1.22 15.07 -6.86
CA ILE A 95 2.31 14.12 -6.62
C ILE A 95 3.32 14.19 -7.76
N SER A 96 4.50 13.62 -7.59
CA SER A 96 5.48 13.51 -8.68
C SER A 96 4.94 12.66 -9.83
N ASP A 97 5.36 12.94 -11.06
CA ASP A 97 4.98 12.11 -12.22
C ASP A 97 5.43 10.65 -12.04
N ALA A 98 6.53 10.41 -11.33
CA ALA A 98 7.01 9.08 -11.02
C ALA A 98 6.02 8.32 -10.11
N GLU A 99 5.54 8.95 -9.03
CA GLU A 99 4.53 8.37 -8.13
C GLU A 99 3.19 8.17 -8.85
N TYR A 100 2.77 9.13 -9.67
CA TYR A 100 1.55 9.00 -10.48
C TYR A 100 1.58 7.72 -11.33
N HIS A 101 2.66 7.48 -12.06
CA HIS A 101 2.82 6.27 -12.85
C HIS A 101 2.98 5.02 -11.99
N ALA A 102 3.62 5.09 -10.84
CA ALA A 102 3.71 3.98 -9.90
C ALA A 102 2.33 3.57 -9.37
N HIS A 103 1.47 4.53 -8.99
CA HIS A 103 0.08 4.26 -8.60
C HIS A 103 -0.72 3.62 -9.74
N LEU A 104 -0.60 4.09 -10.98
CA LEU A 104 -1.26 3.47 -12.14
C LEU A 104 -0.80 2.03 -12.39
N SER A 105 0.48 1.74 -12.18
CA SER A 105 1.00 0.36 -12.25
C SER A 105 0.36 -0.53 -11.19
N GLY A 106 0.27 -0.06 -9.94
CA GLY A 106 -0.40 -0.76 -8.84
C GLY A 106 -1.88 -1.01 -9.11
N LEU A 107 -2.60 0.01 -9.55
CA LEU A 107 -4.02 -0.10 -9.92
C LEU A 107 -4.25 -1.18 -10.99
N ASN A 108 -3.43 -1.18 -12.06
CA ASN A 108 -3.54 -2.20 -13.11
C ASN A 108 -3.24 -3.62 -12.57
N SER A 109 -2.33 -3.74 -11.60
CA SER A 109 -2.03 -5.02 -10.93
C SER A 109 -3.24 -5.52 -10.13
N TYR A 110 -3.92 -4.64 -9.42
CA TYR A 110 -5.15 -4.98 -8.69
C TYR A 110 -6.31 -5.35 -9.62
N LYS A 111 -6.53 -4.56 -10.69
CA LYS A 111 -7.52 -4.87 -11.72
C LYS A 111 -7.25 -6.23 -12.39
N LEU A 112 -6.00 -6.55 -12.68
CA LEU A 112 -5.61 -7.85 -13.24
C LEU A 112 -5.88 -9.00 -12.27
N SER A 113 -5.71 -8.78 -10.96
CA SER A 113 -5.99 -9.80 -9.94
C SER A 113 -7.47 -10.13 -9.83
N LEU A 114 -8.36 -9.14 -10.04
CA LEU A 114 -9.81 -9.33 -10.02
C LEU A 114 -10.34 -9.88 -11.34
N ASP A 115 -9.85 -9.37 -12.47
CA ASP A 115 -10.34 -9.74 -13.79
C ASP A 115 -9.21 -10.09 -14.75
N LYS A 116 -9.04 -11.39 -14.99
CA LYS A 116 -8.06 -11.93 -15.93
C LYS A 116 -8.49 -11.86 -17.40
N SER A 117 -9.74 -11.52 -17.69
CA SER A 117 -10.24 -11.44 -19.07
C SER A 117 -9.53 -10.32 -19.86
N HIS A 118 -9.06 -9.28 -19.17
CA HIS A 118 -8.33 -8.15 -19.72
C HIS A 118 -6.82 -8.24 -19.53
N LEU A 119 -6.27 -9.47 -19.47
CA LEU A 119 -4.84 -9.74 -19.19
C LEU A 119 -3.88 -8.85 -19.99
N ILE A 120 -4.06 -8.73 -21.30
CA ILE A 120 -3.16 -7.97 -22.19
C ILE A 120 -3.17 -6.49 -21.81
N LYS A 121 -4.37 -5.91 -21.66
CA LYS A 121 -4.56 -4.49 -21.31
C LYS A 121 -3.90 -4.15 -19.98
N TYR A 122 -4.22 -4.92 -18.94
CA TYR A 122 -3.70 -4.63 -17.61
C TYR A 122 -2.20 -4.93 -17.50
N SER A 123 -1.71 -6.01 -18.13
CA SER A 123 -0.27 -6.28 -18.15
C SER A 123 0.52 -5.17 -18.84
N SER A 124 0.08 -4.69 -20.00
CA SER A 124 0.71 -3.53 -20.65
C SER A 124 0.70 -2.32 -19.73
N GLY A 125 -0.47 -2.00 -19.11
CA GLY A 125 -0.59 -0.90 -18.15
C GLY A 125 0.37 -1.03 -16.96
N ILE A 126 0.59 -2.24 -16.43
CA ILE A 126 1.56 -2.49 -15.35
C ILE A 126 2.97 -2.14 -15.82
N PHE A 127 3.43 -2.76 -16.92
CA PHE A 127 4.82 -2.64 -17.35
C PHE A 127 5.17 -1.27 -17.91
N ASP A 128 4.28 -0.65 -18.69
CA ASP A 128 4.50 0.69 -19.26
C ASP A 128 4.57 1.75 -18.17
N ASN A 129 3.65 1.69 -17.19
CA ASN A 129 3.64 2.66 -16.11
C ASN A 129 4.82 2.48 -15.16
N ILE A 130 5.16 1.25 -14.75
CA ILE A 130 6.31 1.08 -13.85
C ILE A 130 7.63 1.45 -14.52
N LYS A 131 7.79 1.12 -15.82
CA LYS A 131 8.95 1.56 -16.60
C LYS A 131 9.03 3.09 -16.61
N ARG A 132 7.91 3.77 -16.88
CA ARG A 132 7.87 5.25 -16.90
C ARG A 132 8.19 5.84 -15.53
N ALA A 133 7.68 5.27 -14.45
CA ALA A 133 7.97 5.70 -13.09
C ALA A 133 9.48 5.58 -12.78
N MET A 134 10.10 4.46 -13.11
CA MET A 134 11.54 4.23 -12.93
C MET A 134 12.42 5.14 -13.80
N ASP A 135 11.99 5.43 -15.03
CA ASP A 135 12.71 6.36 -15.93
C ASP A 135 12.66 7.81 -15.38
N LEU A 136 11.63 8.17 -14.63
CA LEU A 136 11.44 9.49 -14.03
C LEU A 136 12.17 9.65 -12.68
N ASP A 137 12.07 8.67 -11.79
CA ASP A 137 12.74 8.68 -10.48
C ASP A 137 12.97 7.26 -9.96
N ASP A 138 14.14 6.73 -10.22
CA ASP A 138 14.57 5.40 -9.75
C ASP A 138 15.08 5.40 -8.29
N ASN A 139 14.93 6.53 -7.60
CA ASN A 139 15.33 6.70 -6.20
C ASN A 139 14.15 7.00 -5.26
N ASN A 140 12.93 7.11 -5.78
CA ASN A 140 11.73 7.24 -4.98
C ASN A 140 11.39 5.88 -4.34
N PRO A 141 11.23 5.78 -3.00
CA PRO A 141 11.03 4.50 -2.32
C PRO A 141 9.69 3.83 -2.68
N PHE A 142 8.65 4.60 -2.99
CA PHE A 142 7.37 4.05 -3.46
C PHE A 142 7.51 3.44 -4.87
N VAL A 143 8.20 4.13 -5.79
CA VAL A 143 8.48 3.64 -7.15
C VAL A 143 9.30 2.34 -7.10
N LEU A 144 10.34 2.31 -6.25
CA LEU A 144 11.15 1.11 -6.01
C LEU A 144 10.33 -0.05 -5.45
N THR A 145 9.42 0.24 -4.51
CA THR A 145 8.49 -0.76 -3.96
C THR A 145 7.63 -1.35 -5.06
N MET A 146 7.07 -0.50 -5.93
CA MET A 146 6.22 -0.93 -7.04
C MET A 146 6.99 -1.74 -8.08
N GLN A 147 8.22 -1.34 -8.42
CA GLN A 147 9.09 -2.14 -9.30
C GLN A 147 9.42 -3.49 -8.66
N GLY A 148 9.70 -3.51 -7.35
CA GLY A 148 9.89 -4.73 -6.58
C GLY A 148 8.65 -5.64 -6.64
N ASN A 149 7.45 -5.09 -6.49
CA ASN A 149 6.20 -5.84 -6.60
C ASN A 149 6.01 -6.46 -7.99
N VAL A 150 6.30 -5.73 -9.06
CA VAL A 150 6.24 -6.27 -10.43
C VAL A 150 7.22 -7.43 -10.60
N GLU A 151 8.45 -7.31 -10.13
CA GLU A 151 9.45 -8.39 -10.18
C GLU A 151 9.09 -9.57 -9.26
N PHE A 152 8.41 -9.31 -8.14
CA PHE A 152 8.04 -10.36 -7.19
C PHE A 152 6.80 -11.14 -7.63
N TYR A 153 5.74 -10.47 -8.08
CA TYR A 153 4.47 -11.13 -8.37
C TYR A 153 4.30 -11.57 -9.82
N SER A 154 5.05 -10.97 -10.77
CA SER A 154 4.99 -11.38 -12.18
C SER A 154 5.54 -12.80 -12.37
N PRO A 155 4.89 -13.63 -13.21
CA PRO A 155 5.43 -14.94 -13.59
C PRO A 155 6.77 -14.86 -14.34
N PHE A 156 7.07 -13.72 -14.96
CA PHE A 156 8.33 -13.47 -15.67
C PHE A 156 9.34 -12.67 -14.84
N GLY A 157 8.97 -12.30 -13.62
CA GLY A 157 9.80 -11.48 -12.74
C GLY A 157 10.90 -12.27 -12.02
N SER A 158 11.84 -11.54 -11.45
CA SER A 158 12.99 -12.09 -10.73
C SER A 158 12.93 -11.75 -9.25
N LYS A 159 12.77 -12.75 -8.36
CA LYS A 159 12.81 -12.56 -6.91
C LYS A 159 14.12 -11.92 -6.43
N ARG A 160 15.24 -12.16 -7.14
CA ARG A 160 16.53 -11.53 -6.85
C ARG A 160 16.51 -10.03 -7.15
N LYS A 161 15.95 -9.63 -8.29
CA LYS A 161 15.77 -8.21 -8.61
C LYS A 161 14.79 -7.55 -7.66
N ALA A 162 13.65 -8.22 -7.36
CA ALA A 162 12.69 -7.73 -6.39
C ALA A 162 13.36 -7.40 -5.05
N LEU A 163 14.16 -8.33 -4.52
CA LEU A 163 14.91 -8.13 -3.28
C LEU A 163 15.83 -6.89 -3.35
N THR A 164 16.52 -6.68 -4.49
CA THR A 164 17.38 -5.51 -4.67
C THR A 164 16.59 -4.20 -4.57
N TYR A 165 15.43 -4.13 -5.23
CA TYR A 165 14.56 -2.95 -5.17
C TYR A 165 13.99 -2.71 -3.78
N TYR A 166 13.51 -3.75 -3.10
CA TYR A 166 12.98 -3.62 -1.75
C TYR A 166 14.05 -3.21 -0.73
N LEU A 167 15.28 -3.74 -0.81
CA LEU A 167 16.37 -3.31 0.07
C LEU A 167 16.75 -1.85 -0.15
N LYS A 168 16.73 -1.37 -1.41
CA LYS A 168 16.94 0.05 -1.71
C LYS A 168 15.80 0.90 -1.16
N ALA A 169 14.54 0.49 -1.34
CA ALA A 169 13.37 1.18 -0.80
C ALA A 169 13.40 1.24 0.72
N ASP A 170 13.69 0.13 1.41
CA ASP A 170 13.82 0.02 2.86
C ASP A 170 14.84 1.04 3.39
N SER A 171 16.04 1.09 2.77
CA SER A 171 17.09 2.04 3.15
C SER A 171 16.67 3.51 3.01
N ILE A 172 15.88 3.84 1.98
CA ILE A 172 15.42 5.21 1.76
C ILE A 172 14.27 5.55 2.71
N TYR A 173 13.31 4.64 2.92
CA TYR A 173 12.22 4.85 3.88
C TYR A 173 12.74 5.14 5.29
N HIS A 174 13.81 4.47 5.74
CA HIS A 174 14.43 4.74 7.05
C HIS A 174 14.99 6.16 7.19
N GLN A 175 15.26 6.86 6.09
CA GLN A 175 15.77 8.22 6.09
C GLN A 175 14.67 9.28 6.06
N LEU A 176 13.41 8.87 5.84
CA LEU A 176 12.29 9.80 5.80
C LEU A 176 11.88 10.25 7.20
N PRO A 177 11.31 11.47 7.33
CA PRO A 177 10.68 11.89 8.57
C PRO A 177 9.61 10.88 9.02
N HIS A 178 9.53 10.63 10.31
CA HIS A 178 8.56 9.69 10.90
C HIS A 178 8.63 8.26 10.33
N ALA A 179 9.81 7.81 9.89
CA ALA A 179 10.03 6.47 9.32
C ALA A 179 9.44 5.34 10.19
N ASN A 180 9.52 5.48 11.52
CA ASN A 180 9.00 4.52 12.49
C ASN A 180 7.47 4.39 12.50
N GLU A 181 6.73 5.30 11.86
CA GLU A 181 5.27 5.27 11.71
C GLU A 181 4.82 5.13 10.25
N LEU A 182 5.73 4.73 9.36
CA LEU A 182 5.40 4.47 7.95
C LEU A 182 5.01 3.02 7.73
N TRP A 183 3.74 2.76 7.48
CA TRP A 183 3.25 1.43 7.15
C TRP A 183 3.89 0.88 5.85
N ASN A 184 4.23 1.75 4.89
CA ASN A 184 4.94 1.40 3.67
C ASN A 184 6.29 0.73 3.96
N LEU A 185 7.03 1.25 4.96
CA LEU A 185 8.28 0.65 5.41
C LEU A 185 8.05 -0.77 5.91
N ARG A 186 7.05 -0.99 6.78
CA ARG A 186 6.73 -2.33 7.30
C ARG A 186 6.26 -3.29 6.21
N ALA A 187 5.52 -2.79 5.20
CA ALA A 187 5.14 -3.58 4.03
C ALA A 187 6.36 -4.02 3.22
N VAL A 188 7.32 -3.12 2.98
CA VAL A 188 8.59 -3.46 2.29
C VAL A 188 9.40 -4.46 3.08
N GLN A 189 9.55 -4.29 4.38
CA GLN A 189 10.26 -5.19 5.27
C GLN A 189 9.64 -6.61 5.25
N MET A 190 8.31 -6.71 5.27
CA MET A 190 7.62 -7.98 5.09
C MET A 190 8.00 -8.65 3.76
N THR A 191 7.96 -7.91 2.66
CA THR A 191 8.28 -8.46 1.34
C THR A 191 9.76 -8.84 1.18
N ILE A 192 10.69 -8.17 1.88
CA ILE A 192 12.09 -8.58 1.96
C ILE A 192 12.21 -10.00 2.56
N VAL A 193 11.55 -10.25 3.69
CA VAL A 193 11.55 -11.57 4.32
C VAL A 193 10.99 -12.62 3.36
N GLN A 194 9.83 -12.36 2.76
CA GLN A 194 9.22 -13.26 1.78
C GLN A 194 10.10 -13.51 0.54
N CYS A 195 10.81 -12.49 0.06
CA CYS A 195 11.77 -12.64 -1.05
C CYS A 195 12.91 -13.57 -0.68
N LEU A 196 13.47 -13.44 0.52
CA LEU A 196 14.55 -14.28 1.01
C LEU A 196 14.09 -15.74 1.14
N GLU A 197 12.89 -16.00 1.65
CA GLU A 197 12.31 -17.34 1.67
C GLU A 197 12.17 -17.94 0.27
N LYS A 198 11.60 -17.17 -0.70
CA LYS A 198 11.45 -17.62 -2.09
C LYS A 198 12.79 -17.84 -2.81
N LEU A 199 13.86 -17.28 -2.30
CA LEU A 199 15.24 -17.48 -2.78
C LEU A 199 15.96 -18.62 -2.03
N ASN A 200 15.29 -19.35 -1.14
CA ASN A 200 15.87 -20.38 -0.25
C ASN A 200 17.01 -19.84 0.64
N ARG A 201 16.91 -18.58 1.08
CA ARG A 201 17.88 -17.91 1.98
C ARG A 201 17.27 -17.81 3.38
N ALA A 202 16.90 -18.95 3.96
CA ALA A 202 16.14 -19.05 5.21
C ALA A 202 16.84 -18.37 6.41
N ASP A 203 18.16 -18.54 6.55
CA ASP A 203 18.90 -17.93 7.67
C ASP A 203 18.89 -16.41 7.59
N GLU A 204 19.01 -15.84 6.37
CA GLU A 204 18.92 -14.40 6.19
C GLU A 204 17.50 -13.88 6.40
N ALA A 205 16.48 -14.66 5.99
CA ALA A 205 15.07 -14.32 6.26
C ALA A 205 14.81 -14.25 7.76
N LYS A 206 15.31 -15.23 8.54
CA LYS A 206 15.24 -15.25 10.01
C LYS A 206 15.96 -14.03 10.61
N GLN A 207 17.18 -13.75 10.19
CA GLN A 207 17.96 -12.62 10.69
C GLN A 207 17.22 -11.29 10.44
N ARG A 208 16.70 -11.08 9.23
CA ARG A 208 15.93 -9.87 8.91
C ARG A 208 14.64 -9.76 9.71
N CYS A 209 13.90 -10.88 9.82
CA CYS A 209 12.66 -10.89 10.59
C CYS A 209 12.91 -10.56 12.08
N ALA A 210 13.99 -11.11 12.68
CA ALA A 210 14.39 -10.78 14.04
C ALA A 210 14.72 -9.28 14.20
N GLN A 211 15.49 -8.71 13.28
CA GLN A 211 15.81 -7.28 13.27
C GLN A 211 14.54 -6.41 13.21
N TYR A 212 13.59 -6.75 12.33
CA TYR A 212 12.34 -5.99 12.20
C TYR A 212 11.43 -6.13 13.42
N LEU A 213 11.49 -7.26 14.13
CA LEU A 213 10.81 -7.44 15.42
C LEU A 213 11.47 -6.61 16.54
N GLU A 214 12.78 -6.39 16.51
CA GLU A 214 13.44 -5.47 17.44
C GLU A 214 13.00 -4.02 17.20
N GLU A 215 12.84 -3.62 15.92
CA GLU A 215 12.36 -2.28 15.57
C GLU A 215 10.88 -2.08 15.92
N GLU A 216 10.03 -3.10 15.71
CA GLU A 216 8.59 -3.04 15.92
C GLU A 216 8.07 -4.35 16.56
N PRO A 217 8.25 -4.50 17.88
CA PRO A 217 7.90 -5.75 18.60
C PRO A 217 6.39 -6.10 18.55
N ASN A 218 5.53 -5.09 18.36
CA ASN A 218 4.08 -5.26 18.35
C ASN A 218 3.51 -5.57 16.95
N CYS A 219 4.35 -5.69 15.93
CA CYS A 219 3.92 -5.97 14.57
C CYS A 219 3.52 -7.45 14.41
N LEU A 220 2.21 -7.72 14.36
CA LEU A 220 1.67 -9.07 14.21
C LEU A 220 2.11 -9.74 12.90
N ILE A 221 2.43 -8.96 11.86
CA ILE A 221 2.93 -9.46 10.59
C ILE A 221 4.29 -10.14 10.82
N PHE A 222 5.23 -9.46 11.48
CA PHE A 222 6.56 -10.03 11.75
C PHE A 222 6.52 -11.16 12.78
N GLN A 223 5.64 -11.09 13.79
CA GLN A 223 5.44 -12.18 14.73
C GLN A 223 4.96 -13.45 14.02
N SER A 224 4.03 -13.31 13.05
CA SER A 224 3.54 -14.43 12.25
C SER A 224 4.64 -15.02 11.35
N LEU A 225 5.39 -14.15 10.63
CA LEU A 225 6.51 -14.57 9.80
C LEU A 225 7.60 -15.28 10.62
N TRP A 226 7.94 -14.73 11.79
CA TRP A 226 8.91 -15.38 12.70
C TRP A 226 8.48 -16.75 13.13
N ALA A 227 7.20 -16.92 13.49
CA ALA A 227 6.66 -18.22 13.86
C ALA A 227 6.67 -19.22 12.69
N GLU A 228 6.46 -18.76 11.45
CA GLU A 228 6.53 -19.60 10.24
C GLU A 228 7.96 -20.02 9.92
N LEU A 229 8.92 -19.11 9.99
CA LEU A 229 10.33 -19.35 9.71
C LEU A 229 10.99 -20.34 10.72
N ASN A 230 10.39 -20.53 11.88
CA ASN A 230 10.92 -21.43 12.94
C ASN A 230 10.19 -22.77 13.05
N LYS A 231 9.30 -23.10 12.13
CA LYS A 231 8.70 -24.43 11.98
C LYS A 231 9.64 -25.37 11.25
#